data_9b5e93862f8892914ef9e5f2859d39e9
#
_entry.id   9b5e93862f8892914ef9e5f2859d39e9
#
_cell.length_a   1.000
_cell.length_b   1.000
_cell.length_c   1.000
_cell.angle_alpha   90.00
_cell.angle_beta   90.00
_cell.angle_gamma   90.00
#
_symmetry.space_group_name_H-M   'P 1'
#
loop_
_entity.id
_entity.type
_entity.pdbx_description
1 polymer ?
#
loop_
_entity_poly.entity_id
_entity_poly.type
_entity_poly.pdbx_seq_one_letter_code
_entity_poly.pdbx_strand_id
1 'polypeptide(L)'
;MKNLLRFFILIIPIGGILFFYNILTEDKFYPGASFKNTSVPQFELLSLQSESPLINDDFNNEMLLNVWASWCITCRIEHGFLMKLKSEGITITGLNYKDEASDAIDWLNLYGNPYNYNLHDLKGSLALDMGVTGAPETFLIKNGVVLVHYSGEVNQAIWDKVFLPIIQDNEMFK
;
A
#
# COMPACT_ATOMS: atom_id res chain seq x y z
N MET A 1 -7.85 -3.04 -57.82
CA MET A 1 -7.91 -4.07 -56.76
C MET A 1 -6.58 -4.31 -56.05
N LYS A 2 -5.46 -4.54 -56.76
CA LYS A 2 -4.12 -4.79 -56.10
C LYS A 2 -3.61 -3.65 -55.21
N ASN A 3 -3.83 -2.38 -55.57
CA ASN A 3 -3.39 -1.24 -54.79
C ASN A 3 -4.24 -1.03 -53.51
N LEU A 4 -5.53 -1.35 -53.58
CA LEU A 4 -6.42 -1.28 -52.41
C LEU A 4 -6.04 -2.34 -51.36
N LEU A 5 -5.70 -3.54 -51.78
CA LEU A 5 -5.25 -4.62 -50.91
C LEU A 5 -3.92 -4.26 -50.21
N ARG A 6 -2.96 -3.66 -50.92
CA ARG A 6 -1.69 -3.17 -50.34
C ARG A 6 -1.92 -2.09 -49.32
N PHE A 7 -2.88 -1.21 -49.51
CA PHE A 7 -3.24 -0.16 -48.55
C PHE A 7 -3.78 -0.76 -47.24
N PHE A 8 -4.65 -1.74 -47.29
CA PHE A 8 -5.18 -2.41 -46.09
C PHE A 8 -4.12 -3.24 -45.36
N ILE A 9 -3.16 -3.85 -46.06
CA ILE A 9 -2.05 -4.60 -45.46
C ILE A 9 -1.17 -3.71 -44.59
N LEU A 10 -1.05 -2.41 -44.88
CA LEU A 10 -0.26 -1.47 -44.10
C LEU A 10 -1.10 -0.77 -43.01
N ILE A 11 -2.33 -0.38 -43.29
CA ILE A 11 -3.16 0.40 -42.34
C ILE A 11 -3.64 -0.45 -41.18
N ILE A 12 -3.99 -1.71 -41.37
CA ILE A 12 -4.47 -2.57 -40.30
C ILE A 12 -3.41 -2.81 -39.21
N PRO A 13 -2.15 -3.16 -39.56
CA PRO A 13 -1.11 -3.29 -38.53
C PRO A 13 -0.78 -1.96 -37.83
N ILE A 14 -0.71 -0.85 -38.56
CA ILE A 14 -0.44 0.48 -38.00
C ILE A 14 -1.56 0.89 -37.03
N GLY A 15 -2.82 0.71 -37.46
CA GLY A 15 -3.99 0.95 -36.60
C GLY A 15 -3.99 0.07 -35.36
N GLY A 16 -3.62 -1.20 -35.49
CA GLY A 16 -3.44 -2.13 -34.36
C GLY A 16 -2.35 -1.68 -33.40
N ILE A 17 -1.19 -1.28 -33.92
CA ILE A 17 -0.08 -0.79 -33.07
C ILE A 17 -0.49 0.49 -32.33
N LEU A 18 -1.13 1.45 -32.99
CA LEU A 18 -1.61 2.67 -32.35
C LEU A 18 -2.70 2.39 -31.31
N PHE A 19 -3.60 1.46 -31.57
CA PHE A 19 -4.63 1.03 -30.63
C PHE A 19 -4.02 0.39 -29.39
N PHE A 20 -3.10 -0.56 -29.55
CA PHE A 20 -2.39 -1.16 -28.44
C PHE A 20 -1.51 -0.16 -27.69
N TYR A 21 -0.84 0.74 -28.42
CA TYR A 21 -0.05 1.81 -27.79
C TYR A 21 -0.92 2.70 -26.90
N ASN A 22 -2.10 3.14 -27.36
CA ASN A 22 -3.01 3.92 -26.53
C ASN A 22 -3.49 3.14 -25.30
N ILE A 23 -3.91 1.86 -25.46
CA ILE A 23 -4.33 1.03 -24.32
C ILE A 23 -3.20 0.88 -23.30
N LEU A 24 -1.98 0.61 -23.76
CA LEU A 24 -0.82 0.43 -22.86
C LEU A 24 -0.34 1.73 -22.20
N THR A 25 -0.65 2.89 -22.78
CA THR A 25 -0.27 4.19 -22.21
C THR A 25 -1.35 4.81 -21.33
N GLU A 26 -2.62 4.41 -21.46
CA GLU A 26 -3.71 4.92 -20.62
C GLU A 26 -3.81 4.22 -19.25
N ASP A 27 -3.30 3.00 -19.12
CA ASP A 27 -3.33 2.30 -17.84
C ASP A 27 -2.25 2.84 -16.90
N LYS A 28 -2.66 3.63 -15.91
CA LYS A 28 -1.89 3.92 -14.68
C LYS A 28 -1.71 2.64 -13.84
N PHE A 29 -1.62 1.48 -14.49
CA PHE A 29 -1.45 0.20 -13.81
C PHE A 29 0.00 0.06 -13.36
N TYR A 30 0.22 0.21 -12.07
CA TYR A 30 1.49 -0.14 -11.46
C TYR A 30 1.39 -1.57 -10.92
N PRO A 31 2.28 -2.50 -11.32
CA PRO A 31 2.24 -3.86 -10.80
C PRO A 31 2.26 -3.87 -9.26
N GLY A 32 1.33 -4.59 -8.65
CA GLY A 32 1.16 -4.63 -7.19
C GLY A 32 0.27 -3.54 -6.61
N ALA A 33 -0.06 -2.48 -7.37
CA ALA A 33 -0.99 -1.45 -6.89
C ALA A 33 -2.43 -1.75 -7.33
N SER A 34 -3.37 -1.58 -6.41
CA SER A 34 -4.80 -1.54 -6.70
C SER A 34 -5.41 -0.27 -6.10
N PHE A 35 -6.13 0.46 -6.91
CA PHE A 35 -6.89 1.64 -6.46
C PHE A 35 -8.26 1.16 -6.01
N LYS A 36 -8.55 1.37 -4.73
CA LYS A 36 -9.78 0.92 -4.09
C LYS A 36 -10.56 2.15 -3.60
N ASN A 37 -11.82 1.96 -3.39
CA ASN A 37 -12.67 2.94 -2.70
C ASN A 37 -13.59 2.15 -1.77
N THR A 38 -12.97 1.37 -0.88
CA THR A 38 -13.65 0.45 0.03
C THR A 38 -13.37 0.86 1.46
N SER A 39 -14.38 0.77 2.32
CA SER A 39 -14.21 1.05 3.75
C SER A 39 -13.30 0.01 4.40
N VAL A 40 -12.50 0.45 5.37
CA VAL A 40 -11.77 -0.43 6.27
C VAL A 40 -12.77 -1.33 7.00
N PRO A 41 -12.55 -2.66 7.05
CA PRO A 41 -13.41 -3.57 7.81
C PRO A 41 -13.50 -3.20 9.28
N GLN A 42 -14.59 -3.61 9.95
CA GLN A 42 -14.71 -3.44 11.40
C GLN A 42 -13.69 -4.33 12.13
N PHE A 43 -12.97 -3.77 13.08
CA PHE A 43 -12.00 -4.53 13.87
C PHE A 43 -11.91 -4.01 15.30
N GLU A 44 -11.38 -4.86 16.17
CA GLU A 44 -10.91 -4.54 17.51
C GLU A 44 -9.64 -5.37 17.74
N LEU A 45 -8.49 -4.70 17.80
CA LEU A 45 -7.18 -5.33 17.97
C LEU A 45 -6.39 -4.64 19.08
N LEU A 46 -5.60 -5.41 19.83
CA LEU A 46 -4.68 -4.84 20.80
C LEU A 46 -3.54 -4.10 20.10
N SER A 47 -3.03 -3.08 20.76
CA SER A 47 -1.78 -2.44 20.36
C SER A 47 -0.58 -3.22 20.90
N LEU A 48 0.52 -3.27 20.13
CA LEU A 48 1.81 -3.80 20.63
C LEU A 48 2.39 -2.96 21.77
N GLN A 49 2.05 -1.66 21.85
CA GLN A 49 2.62 -0.74 22.83
C GLN A 49 1.71 -0.47 24.03
N SER A 50 0.46 -0.90 24.00
CA SER A 50 -0.48 -0.66 25.08
C SER A 50 -1.53 -1.78 25.14
N GLU A 51 -2.09 -1.99 26.32
CA GLU A 51 -3.18 -2.94 26.52
C GLU A 51 -4.53 -2.42 26.01
N SER A 52 -4.57 -1.17 25.51
CA SER A 52 -5.80 -0.56 24.99
C SER A 52 -6.10 -1.09 23.60
N PRO A 53 -7.32 -1.55 23.33
CA PRO A 53 -7.73 -1.94 21.99
C PRO A 53 -7.80 -0.71 21.08
N LEU A 54 -7.45 -0.90 19.82
CA LEU A 54 -7.65 0.04 18.72
C LEU A 54 -8.82 -0.46 17.87
N ILE A 55 -9.66 0.47 17.45
CA ILE A 55 -10.89 0.20 16.70
C ILE A 55 -10.95 1.06 15.43
N ASN A 56 -11.98 0.87 14.61
CA ASN A 56 -12.15 1.62 13.36
C ASN A 56 -12.13 3.14 13.50
N ASP A 57 -12.60 3.68 14.63
CA ASP A 57 -12.64 5.13 14.84
C ASP A 57 -11.22 5.74 14.86
N ASP A 58 -10.20 4.97 15.18
CA ASP A 58 -8.80 5.37 15.11
C ASP A 58 -8.31 5.54 13.65
N PHE A 59 -9.08 5.02 12.67
CA PHE A 59 -8.80 5.10 11.24
C PHE A 59 -9.56 6.23 10.51
N ASN A 60 -10.24 7.11 11.24
CA ASN A 60 -10.99 8.25 10.66
C ASN A 60 -10.09 9.42 10.22
N ASN A 61 -8.78 9.23 10.22
CA ASN A 61 -7.79 10.22 9.79
C ASN A 61 -7.08 9.77 8.50
N GLU A 62 -6.14 10.61 8.07
CA GLU A 62 -5.25 10.30 6.96
C GLU A 62 -4.04 9.51 7.46
N MET A 63 -3.80 8.34 6.88
CA MET A 63 -2.67 7.50 7.27
C MET A 63 -2.23 6.52 6.20
N LEU A 64 -1.01 6.05 6.34
CA LEU A 64 -0.57 4.78 5.77
C LEU A 64 -0.82 3.66 6.79
N LEU A 65 -1.40 2.55 6.35
CA LEU A 65 -1.40 1.31 7.11
C LEU A 65 -0.41 0.36 6.45
N ASN A 66 0.67 0.06 7.14
CA ASN A 66 1.73 -0.82 6.65
C ASN A 66 1.66 -2.18 7.36
N VAL A 67 1.51 -3.23 6.58
CA VAL A 67 1.49 -4.63 7.05
C VAL A 67 2.93 -5.13 7.14
N TRP A 68 3.34 -5.56 8.32
CA TRP A 68 4.72 -5.94 8.59
C TRP A 68 4.84 -7.08 9.61
N ALA A 69 6.01 -7.68 9.70
CA ALA A 69 6.33 -8.66 10.73
C ALA A 69 7.84 -8.70 11.01
N SER A 70 8.24 -9.16 12.19
CA SER A 70 9.66 -9.31 12.57
C SER A 70 10.38 -10.34 11.70
N TRP A 71 9.69 -11.40 11.28
CA TRP A 71 10.20 -12.46 10.40
C TRP A 71 10.30 -12.06 8.93
N CYS A 72 9.79 -10.88 8.53
CA CYS A 72 9.69 -10.44 7.14
C CYS A 72 10.98 -9.73 6.69
N ILE A 73 11.78 -10.37 5.85
CA ILE A 73 13.04 -9.80 5.34
C ILE A 73 12.78 -8.56 4.46
N THR A 74 11.76 -8.58 3.62
CA THR A 74 11.41 -7.47 2.73
C THR A 74 10.91 -6.26 3.52
N CYS A 75 10.22 -6.48 4.66
CA CYS A 75 9.82 -5.40 5.56
C CYS A 75 11.05 -4.69 6.15
N ARG A 76 12.15 -5.44 6.37
CA ARG A 76 13.42 -4.86 6.81
C ARG A 76 14.04 -3.96 5.75
N ILE A 77 13.88 -4.27 4.47
CA ILE A 77 14.42 -3.46 3.36
C ILE A 77 13.68 -2.12 3.29
N GLU A 78 12.34 -2.11 3.37
CA GLU A 78 11.55 -0.88 3.30
C GLU A 78 11.63 0.00 4.56
N HIS A 79 12.01 -0.58 5.70
CA HIS A 79 11.94 0.07 7.01
C HIS A 79 12.61 1.45 7.08
N GLY A 80 13.80 1.57 6.48
CA GLY A 80 14.51 2.85 6.41
C GLY A 80 13.71 3.93 5.65
N PHE A 81 12.96 3.54 4.64
CA PHE A 81 12.10 4.45 3.90
C PHE A 81 10.87 4.87 4.73
N LEU A 82 10.26 3.96 5.47
CA LEU A 82 9.17 4.30 6.39
C LEU A 82 9.63 5.24 7.51
N MET A 83 10.83 5.05 8.05
CA MET A 83 11.43 5.98 9.01
C MET A 83 11.62 7.38 8.43
N LYS A 84 12.03 7.49 7.15
CA LYS A 84 12.11 8.75 6.42
C LYS A 84 10.72 9.40 6.30
N LEU A 85 9.71 8.67 5.82
CA LEU A 85 8.34 9.18 5.68
C LEU A 85 7.79 9.71 7.01
N LYS A 86 8.01 8.99 8.12
CA LYS A 86 7.65 9.47 9.45
C LYS A 86 8.32 10.81 9.78
N SER A 87 9.60 10.95 9.48
CA SER A 87 10.34 12.20 9.73
C SER A 87 9.84 13.37 8.87
N GLU A 88 9.20 13.09 7.75
CA GLU A 88 8.55 14.04 6.85
C GLU A 88 7.09 14.35 7.25
N GLY A 89 6.62 13.80 8.39
CA GLY A 89 5.28 14.10 8.93
C GLY A 89 4.17 13.17 8.43
N ILE A 90 4.49 12.12 7.68
CA ILE A 90 3.50 11.12 7.25
C ILE A 90 3.09 10.26 8.44
N THR A 91 1.79 10.20 8.71
CA THR A 91 1.22 9.31 9.74
C THR A 91 1.22 7.87 9.25
N ILE A 92 1.90 6.99 9.98
CA ILE A 92 2.00 5.57 9.64
C ILE A 92 1.50 4.72 10.81
N THR A 93 0.55 3.84 10.55
CA THR A 93 0.08 2.80 11.47
C THR A 93 0.63 1.45 11.01
N GLY A 94 1.22 0.68 11.92
CA GLY A 94 1.66 -0.68 11.66
C GLY A 94 0.52 -1.68 11.87
N LEU A 95 0.40 -2.67 10.99
CA LEU A 95 -0.38 -3.88 11.21
C LEU A 95 0.61 -5.05 11.32
N ASN A 96 0.95 -5.41 12.55
CA ASN A 96 1.86 -6.51 12.82
C ASN A 96 1.13 -7.84 12.58
N TYR A 97 1.54 -8.54 11.53
CA TYR A 97 0.82 -9.64 10.91
C TYR A 97 1.43 -10.99 11.26
N LYS A 98 0.64 -11.85 11.95
CA LYS A 98 1.02 -13.23 12.29
C LYS A 98 2.42 -13.32 12.90
N ASP A 99 2.68 -12.53 13.91
CA ASP A 99 3.97 -12.35 14.55
C ASP A 99 3.82 -12.44 16.07
N GLU A 100 4.85 -12.91 16.76
CA GLU A 100 4.86 -12.91 18.22
C GLU A 100 5.14 -11.48 18.74
N ALA A 101 4.36 -11.03 19.72
CA ALA A 101 4.46 -9.66 20.23
C ALA A 101 5.87 -9.33 20.78
N SER A 102 6.53 -10.29 21.45
CA SER A 102 7.91 -10.14 21.93
C SER A 102 8.88 -9.87 20.79
N ASP A 103 8.81 -10.67 19.72
CA ASP A 103 9.72 -10.56 18.59
C ASP A 103 9.50 -9.25 17.82
N ALA A 104 8.24 -8.85 17.66
CA ALA A 104 7.86 -7.58 17.07
C ALA A 104 8.39 -6.38 17.86
N ILE A 105 8.25 -6.41 19.19
CA ILE A 105 8.75 -5.35 20.09
C ILE A 105 10.28 -5.28 20.05
N ASP A 106 10.97 -6.41 20.14
CA ASP A 106 12.44 -6.48 20.08
C ASP A 106 12.95 -5.97 18.73
N TRP A 107 12.26 -6.29 17.65
CA TRP A 107 12.58 -5.81 16.30
C TRP A 107 12.46 -4.27 16.22
N LEU A 108 11.36 -3.69 16.72
CA LEU A 108 11.17 -2.23 16.75
C LEU A 108 12.19 -1.53 17.64
N ASN A 109 12.58 -2.14 18.77
CA ASN A 109 13.62 -1.61 19.67
C ASN A 109 14.99 -1.59 18.98
N LEU A 110 15.28 -2.62 18.17
CA LEU A 110 16.57 -2.73 17.47
C LEU A 110 16.69 -1.79 16.28
N TYR A 111 15.61 -1.61 15.51
CA TYR A 111 15.65 -0.91 14.22
C TYR A 111 14.96 0.45 14.22
N GLY A 112 14.34 0.82 15.33
CA GLY A 112 13.48 2.01 15.43
C GLY A 112 12.03 1.71 15.10
N ASN A 113 11.14 2.65 15.47
CA ASN A 113 9.69 2.51 15.25
C ASN A 113 9.17 3.63 14.34
N PRO A 114 8.80 3.33 13.07
CA PRO A 114 8.21 4.31 12.17
C PRO A 114 6.74 4.59 12.48
N TYR A 115 6.09 3.76 13.27
CA TYR A 115 4.64 3.75 13.45
C TYR A 115 4.20 4.67 14.59
N ASN A 116 3.05 5.31 14.41
CA ASN A 116 2.34 6.02 15.47
C ASN A 116 1.61 5.03 16.39
N TYR A 117 1.00 4.01 15.80
CA TYR A 117 0.36 2.87 16.46
C TYR A 117 0.77 1.58 15.79
N ASN A 118 0.78 0.47 16.53
CA ASN A 118 0.94 -0.87 15.98
C ASN A 118 -0.22 -1.76 16.42
N LEU A 119 -1.06 -2.14 15.50
CA LEU A 119 -2.08 -3.17 15.67
C LEU A 119 -1.42 -4.54 15.69
N HIS A 120 -1.76 -5.38 16.67
CA HIS A 120 -1.25 -6.75 16.76
C HIS A 120 -2.29 -7.75 16.21
N ASP A 121 -2.15 -8.12 14.95
CA ASP A 121 -3.02 -9.06 14.25
C ASP A 121 -2.38 -10.47 14.23
N LEU A 122 -2.25 -11.08 15.42
CA LEU A 122 -1.63 -12.40 15.60
C LEU A 122 -2.30 -13.48 14.73
N LYS A 123 -3.61 -13.39 14.54
CA LYS A 123 -4.36 -14.36 13.73
C LYS A 123 -4.38 -13.99 12.24
N GLY A 124 -4.04 -12.77 11.90
CA GLY A 124 -4.12 -12.25 10.54
C GLY A 124 -5.56 -12.02 10.06
N SER A 125 -6.49 -11.79 10.98
CA SER A 125 -7.91 -11.64 10.65
C SER A 125 -8.22 -10.34 9.95
N LEU A 126 -7.74 -9.20 10.48
CA LEU A 126 -7.91 -7.91 9.82
C LEU A 126 -7.17 -7.87 8.48
N ALA A 127 -5.94 -8.38 8.46
CA ALA A 127 -5.16 -8.47 7.23
C ALA A 127 -5.92 -9.26 6.14
N LEU A 128 -6.52 -10.40 6.49
CA LEU A 128 -7.32 -11.21 5.57
C LEU A 128 -8.55 -10.45 5.06
N ASP A 129 -9.30 -9.78 5.95
CA ASP A 129 -10.51 -9.02 5.61
C ASP A 129 -10.18 -7.81 4.70
N MET A 130 -8.98 -7.24 4.82
CA MET A 130 -8.46 -6.19 3.94
C MET A 130 -7.93 -6.73 2.62
N GLY A 131 -7.81 -8.05 2.46
CA GLY A 131 -7.30 -8.70 1.25
C GLY A 131 -5.77 -8.73 1.16
N VAL A 132 -5.09 -8.72 2.31
CA VAL A 132 -3.63 -8.91 2.41
C VAL A 132 -3.27 -10.32 2.01
N THR A 133 -2.25 -10.46 1.17
CA THR A 133 -1.72 -11.74 0.69
C THR A 133 -0.40 -12.11 1.37
N GLY A 134 0.30 -11.11 1.94
CA GLY A 134 1.57 -11.29 2.63
C GLY A 134 2.10 -9.99 3.22
N ALA A 135 3.36 -9.99 3.66
CA ALA A 135 4.05 -8.80 4.12
C ALA A 135 5.34 -8.59 3.28
N PRO A 136 5.69 -7.34 2.94
CA PRO A 136 4.98 -6.11 3.28
C PRO A 136 3.86 -5.78 2.29
N GLU A 137 2.82 -5.13 2.78
CA GLU A 137 1.80 -4.48 1.98
C GLU A 137 1.42 -3.14 2.62
N THR A 138 1.08 -2.14 1.82
CA THR A 138 0.77 -0.79 2.33
C THR A 138 -0.51 -0.26 1.75
N PHE A 139 -1.37 0.28 2.62
CA PHE A 139 -2.62 0.93 2.27
C PHE A 139 -2.52 2.44 2.52
N LEU A 140 -3.06 3.24 1.61
CA LEU A 140 -3.35 4.65 1.84
C LEU A 140 -4.81 4.78 2.24
N ILE A 141 -5.05 5.33 3.43
CA ILE A 141 -6.38 5.45 4.02
C ILE A 141 -6.69 6.92 4.29
N LYS A 142 -7.90 7.33 3.94
CA LYS A 142 -8.46 8.64 4.29
C LYS A 142 -9.89 8.47 4.81
N ASN A 143 -10.14 8.93 6.03
CA ASN A 143 -11.47 8.88 6.68
C ASN A 143 -12.08 7.47 6.67
N GLY A 144 -11.29 6.46 7.00
CA GLY A 144 -11.73 5.06 7.02
C GLY A 144 -11.93 4.40 5.64
N VAL A 145 -11.53 5.08 4.56
CA VAL A 145 -11.63 4.57 3.19
C VAL A 145 -10.25 4.27 2.64
N VAL A 146 -10.05 3.07 2.12
CA VAL A 146 -8.84 2.66 1.41
C VAL A 146 -8.84 3.27 0.02
N LEU A 147 -7.87 4.12 -0.30
CA LEU A 147 -7.68 4.74 -1.61
C LEU A 147 -6.72 3.90 -2.49
N VAL A 148 -5.64 3.41 -1.88
CA VAL A 148 -4.61 2.61 -2.53
C VAL A 148 -4.30 1.40 -1.68
N HIS A 149 -4.09 0.26 -2.30
CA HIS A 149 -3.48 -0.93 -1.72
C HIS A 149 -2.30 -1.34 -2.61
N TYR A 150 -1.11 -1.39 -2.04
CA TYR A 150 0.11 -1.80 -2.72
C TYR A 150 0.71 -3.04 -2.05
N SER A 151 0.92 -4.10 -2.86
CA SER A 151 1.56 -5.35 -2.41
C SER A 151 3.02 -5.35 -2.79
N GLY A 152 3.90 -5.30 -1.80
CA GLY A 152 5.35 -5.24 -1.94
C GLY A 152 5.98 -4.13 -1.11
N GLU A 153 7.30 -4.02 -1.18
CA GLU A 153 8.06 -2.99 -0.45
C GLU A 153 7.81 -1.59 -1.00
N VAL A 154 7.61 -0.62 -0.12
CA VAL A 154 7.54 0.79 -0.48
C VAL A 154 8.93 1.40 -0.44
N ASN A 155 9.33 2.00 -1.56
CA ASN A 155 10.56 2.77 -1.73
C ASN A 155 10.27 4.09 -2.43
N GLN A 156 11.29 4.93 -2.66
CA GLN A 156 11.10 6.24 -3.28
C GLN A 156 10.38 6.15 -4.64
N ALA A 157 10.73 5.17 -5.48
CA ALA A 157 10.12 5.05 -6.81
C ALA A 157 8.63 4.66 -6.74
N ILE A 158 8.27 3.77 -5.81
CA ILE A 158 6.88 3.38 -5.56
C ILE A 158 6.11 4.56 -4.95
N TRP A 159 6.71 5.24 -3.99
CA TRP A 159 6.13 6.43 -3.37
C TRP A 159 5.74 7.48 -4.41
N ASP A 160 6.67 7.85 -5.26
CA ASP A 160 6.49 8.91 -6.27
C ASP A 160 5.46 8.52 -7.35
N LYS A 161 5.36 7.24 -7.69
CA LYS A 161 4.49 6.77 -8.78
C LYS A 161 3.11 6.34 -8.33
N VAL A 162 2.97 5.82 -7.12
CA VAL A 162 1.73 5.17 -6.65
C VAL A 162 1.03 6.02 -5.59
N PHE A 163 1.75 6.44 -4.55
CA PHE A 163 1.15 7.11 -3.40
C PHE A 163 1.05 8.62 -3.58
N LEU A 164 2.15 9.27 -3.96
CA LEU A 164 2.25 10.72 -4.02
C LEU A 164 1.19 11.38 -4.92
N PRO A 165 0.87 10.85 -6.12
CA PRO A 165 -0.19 11.44 -6.95
C PRO A 165 -1.56 11.41 -6.27
N ILE A 166 -1.90 10.31 -5.59
CA ILE A 166 -3.18 10.16 -4.89
C ILE A 166 -3.23 11.04 -3.64
N ILE A 167 -2.11 11.17 -2.93
CA ILE A 167 -1.97 12.08 -1.78
C ILE A 167 -2.21 13.52 -2.22
N GLN A 168 -1.62 13.95 -3.34
CA GLN A 168 -1.78 15.30 -3.89
C GLN A 168 -3.21 15.56 -4.37
N ASP A 169 -3.78 14.63 -5.15
CA ASP A 169 -5.15 14.73 -5.67
C ASP A 169 -6.20 14.79 -4.54
N ASN A 170 -5.91 14.18 -3.39
CA ASN A 170 -6.79 14.15 -2.22
C ASN A 170 -6.38 15.17 -1.15
N GLU A 171 -5.37 16.01 -1.37
CA GLU A 171 -4.90 17.02 -0.42
C GLU A 171 -4.56 16.47 0.99
N MET A 172 -3.91 15.30 1.06
CA MET A 172 -3.59 14.60 2.31
C MET A 172 -2.25 15.06 2.89
N PHE A 173 -2.11 14.91 4.21
CA PHE A 173 -0.89 15.19 4.99
C PHE A 173 -0.37 16.64 4.85
N LYS A 174 -1.29 17.62 4.90
CA LYS A 174 -0.98 19.06 4.86
C LYS A 174 -0.64 19.63 6.23
#